data_e5f00292b8c8fee996a783751fa46f0c
#
_entry.id   e5f00292b8c8fee996a783751fa46f0c
#
_cell.length_a   1.000
_cell.length_b   1.000
_cell.length_c   1.000
_cell.angle_alpha   90.00
_cell.angle_beta   90.00
_cell.angle_gamma   90.00
#
_symmetry.space_group_name_H-M   'P 1'
#
loop_
_entity.id
_entity.type
_entity.pdbx_description
1 polymer ?
#
loop_
_entity_poly.entity_id
_entity_poly.type
_entity_poly.pdbx_seq_one_letter_code
_entity_poly.pdbx_strand_id
1 'polypeptide(L)'
;MAKICYICTVIITVEIVNLKISEAKFAGSSTRVAGRPRRHLPEFAFIGRSNVGKSSLINMLCDNSRLAMTSATPGKTKLVNHFLINDSWYLVDLPGYGYAKTDKKGKEEIAEVIKDYITGSEDLACLFVLIDSRHDIGHIDIDFISELGEHGIPFAIIMTKTDKQGPN
;
A
#
# COMPACT_ATOMS: atom_id res chain seq x y z
N MET A 1 2.33 -27.05 2.47
CA MET A 1 2.52 -26.87 1.01
C MET A 1 2.02 -25.49 0.66
N ALA A 2 2.93 -24.53 0.49
CA ALA A 2 2.59 -23.15 0.16
C ALA A 2 2.01 -23.09 -1.27
N LYS A 3 0.78 -22.61 -1.40
CA LYS A 3 0.21 -22.24 -2.69
C LYS A 3 0.97 -21.01 -3.20
N ILE A 4 1.96 -21.22 -4.05
CA ILE A 4 2.64 -20.15 -4.77
C ILE A 4 1.59 -19.39 -5.57
N CYS A 5 1.53 -18.11 -5.33
CA CYS A 5 0.56 -17.17 -5.88
C CYS A 5 0.56 -17.23 -7.40
N TYR A 6 -0.54 -17.69 -8.00
CA TYR A 6 -0.78 -17.75 -9.44
C TYR A 6 -0.82 -16.35 -10.11
N ILE A 7 -0.80 -15.29 -9.31
CA ILE A 7 -0.91 -13.90 -9.78
C ILE A 7 0.37 -13.43 -10.48
N CYS A 8 1.55 -13.94 -10.10
CA CYS A 8 2.79 -13.60 -10.80
C CYS A 8 2.83 -14.07 -12.27
N THR A 9 2.10 -15.12 -12.63
CA THR A 9 2.14 -15.66 -13.99
C THR A 9 1.17 -14.95 -14.94
N VAL A 10 0.10 -14.37 -14.44
CA VAL A 10 -0.90 -13.67 -15.26
C VAL A 10 -0.47 -12.24 -15.61
N ILE A 11 0.30 -11.58 -14.76
CA ILE A 11 0.78 -10.21 -15.01
C ILE A 11 1.90 -10.16 -16.07
N ILE A 12 2.62 -11.25 -16.30
CA ILE A 12 3.72 -11.31 -17.28
C ILE A 12 3.20 -11.40 -18.74
N THR A 13 1.94 -11.74 -18.94
CA THR A 13 1.35 -11.84 -20.30
C THR A 13 0.51 -10.61 -20.69
N VAL A 14 0.30 -9.67 -19.78
CA VAL A 14 -0.22 -8.35 -20.14
C VAL A 14 0.94 -7.63 -20.84
N GLU A 15 0.76 -7.33 -22.13
CA GLU A 15 1.65 -6.46 -22.89
C GLU A 15 2.17 -5.35 -21.98
N ILE A 16 3.48 -5.07 -22.03
CA ILE A 16 4.07 -3.91 -21.36
C ILE A 16 3.44 -2.68 -22.01
N VAL A 17 2.20 -2.41 -21.65
CA VAL A 17 1.58 -1.13 -21.91
C VAL A 17 2.47 -0.16 -21.15
N ASN A 18 3.04 0.77 -21.86
CA ASN A 18 3.91 1.82 -21.33
C ASN A 18 3.07 2.64 -20.34
N LEU A 19 2.94 2.16 -19.11
CA LEU A 19 2.15 2.73 -18.01
C LEU A 19 2.85 4.00 -17.50
N LYS A 20 2.98 4.98 -18.41
CA LYS A 20 3.45 6.28 -18.01
C LYS A 20 2.34 6.97 -17.21
N ILE A 21 2.61 7.22 -15.94
CA ILE A 21 1.77 8.13 -15.15
C ILE A 21 2.04 9.54 -15.66
N SER A 22 1.06 10.11 -16.36
CA SER A 22 1.13 11.48 -16.89
C SER A 22 0.42 12.48 -16.00
N GLU A 23 -0.53 12.01 -15.20
CA GLU A 23 -1.31 12.84 -14.28
C GLU A 23 -1.62 12.07 -13.00
N ALA A 24 -1.46 12.73 -11.85
CA ALA A 24 -1.85 12.22 -10.54
C ALA A 24 -2.52 13.33 -9.74
N LYS A 25 -3.79 13.15 -9.38
CA LYS A 25 -4.61 14.12 -8.63
C LYS A 25 -5.06 13.53 -7.31
N PHE A 26 -4.98 14.29 -6.24
CA PHE A 26 -5.61 13.91 -4.98
C PHE A 26 -7.14 13.86 -5.16
N ALA A 27 -7.74 12.70 -4.87
CA ALA A 27 -9.17 12.46 -5.05
C ALA A 27 -9.94 12.48 -3.72
N GLY A 28 -9.30 12.26 -2.59
CA GLY A 28 -9.92 12.31 -1.28
C GLY A 28 -9.20 11.47 -0.22
N SER A 29 -9.62 11.65 1.03
CA SER A 29 -9.18 10.86 2.18
C SER A 29 -10.38 10.38 2.96
N SER A 30 -10.31 9.15 3.49
CA SER A 30 -11.37 8.56 4.29
C SER A 30 -10.81 7.68 5.41
N THR A 31 -11.63 7.41 6.43
CA THR A 31 -11.38 6.42 7.48
C THR A 31 -12.22 5.15 7.31
N ARG A 32 -13.11 5.14 6.34
CA ARG A 32 -14.01 4.02 6.01
C ARG A 32 -14.10 3.86 4.51
N VAL A 33 -14.26 2.62 4.05
CA VAL A 33 -14.44 2.32 2.62
C VAL A 33 -15.63 3.04 2.01
N ALA A 34 -16.72 3.23 2.77
CA ALA A 34 -17.89 3.99 2.34
C ALA A 34 -17.62 5.47 2.01
N GLY A 35 -16.52 6.04 2.54
CA GLY A 35 -16.09 7.42 2.27
C GLY A 35 -15.11 7.56 1.10
N ARG A 36 -14.86 6.47 0.34
CA ARG A 36 -13.98 6.49 -0.84
C ARG A 36 -14.58 7.31 -1.99
N PRO A 37 -13.80 7.68 -3.00
CA PRO A 37 -14.31 8.31 -4.21
C PRO A 37 -15.43 7.48 -4.85
N ARG A 38 -16.45 8.16 -5.39
CA ARG A 38 -17.66 7.50 -5.92
C ARG A 38 -17.47 6.74 -7.24
N ARG A 39 -16.40 7.05 -7.98
CA ARG A 39 -16.12 6.35 -9.26
C ARG A 39 -15.53 4.97 -8.94
N HIS A 40 -16.17 3.94 -9.44
CA HIS A 40 -15.65 2.57 -9.40
C HIS A 40 -14.55 2.41 -10.46
N LEU A 41 -13.31 2.45 -10.04
CA LEU A 41 -12.12 2.28 -10.85
C LEU A 41 -11.18 1.32 -10.13
N PRO A 42 -10.33 0.55 -10.85
CA PRO A 42 -9.35 -0.31 -10.19
C PRO A 42 -8.50 0.44 -9.18
N GLU A 43 -8.34 -0.15 -7.99
CA GLU A 43 -7.53 0.40 -6.90
C GLU A 43 -6.26 -0.42 -6.71
N PHE A 44 -5.11 0.27 -6.74
CA PHE A 44 -3.80 -0.29 -6.41
C PHE A 44 -3.32 0.34 -5.12
N ALA A 45 -3.39 -0.42 -4.03
CA ALA A 45 -3.13 0.09 -2.69
C ALA A 45 -1.70 -0.21 -2.23
N PHE A 46 -1.12 0.72 -1.48
CA PHE A 46 0.22 0.62 -0.92
C PHE A 46 0.16 0.66 0.60
N ILE A 47 0.81 -0.31 1.24
CA ILE A 47 0.88 -0.42 2.69
C ILE A 47 2.29 -0.86 3.12
N GLY A 48 2.64 -0.62 4.37
CA GLY A 48 3.92 -1.06 4.94
C GLY A 48 4.17 -0.41 6.29
N ARG A 49 5.26 -0.78 6.95
CA ARG A 49 5.63 -0.19 8.24
C ARG A 49 6.03 1.28 8.09
N SER A 50 5.98 2.02 9.20
CA SER A 50 6.50 3.40 9.23
C SER A 50 7.92 3.48 8.73
N ASN A 51 8.20 4.47 7.89
CA ASN A 51 9.53 4.73 7.32
C ASN A 51 10.07 3.63 6.38
N VAL A 52 9.23 2.73 5.90
CA VAL A 52 9.59 1.74 4.89
C VAL A 52 9.95 2.37 3.53
N GLY A 53 9.48 3.59 3.27
CA GLY A 53 9.70 4.30 2.01
C GLY A 53 8.45 4.44 1.15
N LYS A 54 7.25 4.13 1.70
CA LYS A 54 5.98 4.14 0.96
C LYS A 54 5.69 5.47 0.26
N SER A 55 5.66 6.59 0.98
CA SER A 55 5.41 7.91 0.38
C SER A 55 6.48 8.32 -0.63
N SER A 56 7.74 7.93 -0.41
CA SER A 56 8.83 8.18 -1.38
C SER A 56 8.60 7.40 -2.68
N LEU A 57 8.18 6.14 -2.59
CA LEU A 57 7.85 5.31 -3.75
C LEU A 57 6.65 5.90 -4.51
N ILE A 58 5.57 6.27 -3.82
CA ILE A 58 4.39 6.88 -4.42
C ILE A 58 4.76 8.18 -5.15
N ASN A 59 5.52 9.05 -4.51
CA ASN A 59 5.97 10.31 -5.10
C ASN A 59 6.85 10.09 -6.33
N MET A 60 7.74 9.10 -6.28
CA MET A 60 8.59 8.72 -7.42
C MET A 60 7.76 8.18 -8.59
N LEU A 61 6.81 7.28 -8.34
CA LEU A 61 5.94 6.72 -9.37
C LEU A 61 5.11 7.80 -10.08
N CYS A 62 4.66 8.80 -9.32
CA CYS A 62 3.82 9.88 -9.84
C CYS A 62 4.62 11.10 -10.33
N ASP A 63 5.95 11.04 -10.31
CA ASP A 63 6.84 12.18 -10.62
C ASP A 63 6.40 13.48 -9.91
N ASN A 64 5.95 13.34 -8.66
CA ASN A 64 5.42 14.45 -7.86
C ASN A 64 5.87 14.31 -6.39
N SER A 65 6.91 15.02 -6.01
CA SER A 65 7.53 14.96 -4.68
C SER A 65 6.63 15.43 -3.53
N ARG A 66 5.44 15.98 -3.81
CA ARG A 66 4.50 16.52 -2.83
C ARG A 66 3.14 15.83 -2.85
N LEU A 67 2.96 14.79 -3.65
CA LEU A 67 1.68 14.10 -3.79
C LEU A 67 1.31 13.36 -2.50
N ALA A 68 2.15 12.45 -2.06
CA ALA A 68 2.01 11.77 -0.77
C ALA A 68 2.85 12.48 0.28
N MET A 69 2.24 12.80 1.42
CA MET A 69 2.95 13.50 2.51
C MET A 69 4.05 12.62 3.10
N THR A 70 5.30 13.03 2.92
CA THR A 70 6.44 12.43 3.61
C THR A 70 6.52 13.06 5.01
N SER A 71 6.00 12.41 6.04
CA SER A 71 6.17 12.90 7.40
C SER A 71 7.29 12.13 8.11
N ALA A 72 8.25 12.88 8.67
CA ALA A 72 9.24 12.33 9.59
C ALA A 72 8.61 11.91 10.95
N THR A 73 7.35 12.27 11.20
CA THR A 73 6.65 11.96 12.44
C THR A 73 5.72 10.77 12.23
N PRO A 74 5.99 9.60 12.85
CA PRO A 74 5.13 8.43 12.78
C PRO A 74 3.73 8.71 13.36
N GLY A 75 2.68 8.15 12.75
CA GLY A 75 1.32 8.16 13.32
C GLY A 75 0.41 9.32 12.91
N LYS A 76 0.82 10.20 11.98
CA LYS A 76 -0.05 11.31 11.54
C LYS A 76 -1.11 10.93 10.51
N THR A 77 -0.87 9.91 9.70
CA THR A 77 -1.82 9.52 8.66
C THR A 77 -2.63 8.32 9.14
N LYS A 78 -3.81 8.58 9.69
CA LYS A 78 -4.83 7.57 10.02
C LYS A 78 -5.86 7.42 8.90
N LEU A 79 -5.60 8.00 7.73
CA LEU A 79 -6.52 8.09 6.62
C LEU A 79 -6.04 7.24 5.44
N VAL A 80 -6.97 6.68 4.72
CA VAL A 80 -6.79 6.12 3.38
C VAL A 80 -6.84 7.26 2.39
N ASN A 81 -5.75 7.51 1.66
CA ASN A 81 -5.68 8.58 0.66
C ASN A 81 -5.79 7.98 -0.74
N HIS A 82 -6.70 8.52 -1.54
CA HIS A 82 -6.89 8.12 -2.94
C HIS A 82 -6.30 9.19 -3.86
N PHE A 83 -5.52 8.74 -4.83
CA PHE A 83 -4.99 9.56 -5.91
C PHE A 83 -5.49 9.02 -7.24
N LEU A 84 -6.20 9.84 -8.01
CA LEU A 84 -6.68 9.48 -9.34
C LEU A 84 -5.52 9.60 -10.33
N ILE A 85 -5.22 8.50 -11.01
CA ILE A 85 -4.11 8.39 -11.95
C ILE A 85 -4.64 8.30 -13.36
N ASN A 86 -4.17 9.17 -14.25
CA ASN A 86 -4.53 9.21 -15.67
C ASN A 86 -6.05 9.14 -15.92
N ASP A 87 -6.85 9.63 -14.98
CA ASP A 87 -8.31 9.55 -14.98
C ASP A 87 -8.90 8.13 -15.13
N SER A 88 -8.14 7.08 -14.85
CA SER A 88 -8.46 5.69 -15.18
C SER A 88 -8.34 4.68 -14.02
N TRP A 89 -7.57 4.95 -12.96
CA TRP A 89 -7.42 4.09 -11.80
C TRP A 89 -6.98 4.88 -10.57
N TYR A 90 -7.08 4.26 -9.39
CA TYR A 90 -6.63 4.87 -8.15
C TYR A 90 -5.36 4.24 -7.63
N LEU A 91 -4.38 5.09 -7.30
CA LEU A 91 -3.32 4.75 -6.37
C LEU A 91 -3.82 5.09 -4.96
N VAL A 92 -3.75 4.10 -4.05
CA VAL A 92 -4.28 4.25 -2.69
C VAL A 92 -3.16 4.14 -1.68
N ASP A 93 -2.99 5.18 -0.87
CA ASP A 93 -2.00 5.24 0.21
C ASP A 93 -2.67 4.89 1.53
N LEU A 94 -2.45 3.66 2.02
CA LEU A 94 -2.98 3.19 3.30
C LEU A 94 -2.12 3.67 4.46
N PRO A 95 -2.69 3.87 5.66
CA PRO A 95 -1.90 4.09 6.84
C PRO A 95 -0.96 2.90 7.07
N GLY A 96 0.25 3.18 7.54
CA GLY A 96 1.20 2.11 7.85
C GLY A 96 0.73 1.28 9.05
N TYR A 97 1.22 0.06 9.18
CA TYR A 97 1.02 -0.78 10.37
C TYR A 97 2.27 -0.80 11.26
N GLY A 98 2.15 -1.40 12.47
CA GLY A 98 3.30 -1.62 13.35
C GLY A 98 3.89 -0.36 14.00
N TYR A 99 3.08 0.66 14.25
CA TYR A 99 3.55 1.89 14.93
C TYR A 99 4.00 1.63 16.37
N ALA A 100 5.32 1.74 16.63
CA ALA A 100 5.88 1.61 17.97
C ALA A 100 5.54 2.80 18.90
N LYS A 101 5.28 3.98 18.34
CA LYS A 101 5.10 5.25 19.08
C LYS A 101 3.65 5.67 19.25
N THR A 102 2.69 4.87 18.85
CA THR A 102 1.26 5.16 19.01
C THR A 102 0.74 4.35 20.20
N ASP A 103 -0.16 4.94 20.99
CA ASP A 103 -0.84 4.25 22.08
C ASP A 103 -1.68 3.07 21.57
N LYS A 104 -2.13 2.21 22.49
CA LYS A 104 -2.89 1.00 22.13
C LYS A 104 -4.15 1.35 21.34
N LYS A 105 -4.89 2.37 21.77
CA LYS A 105 -6.13 2.82 21.11
C LYS A 105 -5.87 3.29 19.68
N GLY A 106 -4.83 4.08 19.46
CA GLY A 106 -4.49 4.56 18.12
C GLY A 106 -4.03 3.44 17.17
N LYS A 107 -3.41 2.37 17.70
CA LYS A 107 -3.07 1.17 16.91
C LYS A 107 -4.33 0.42 16.49
N GLU A 108 -5.28 0.24 17.40
CA GLU A 108 -6.57 -0.41 17.12
C GLU A 108 -7.36 0.37 16.06
N GLU A 109 -7.46 1.70 16.18
CA GLU A 109 -8.11 2.55 15.18
C GLU A 109 -7.49 2.41 13.77
N ILE A 110 -6.15 2.38 13.68
CA ILE A 110 -5.45 2.20 12.39
C ILE A 110 -5.70 0.80 11.83
N ALA A 111 -5.65 -0.24 12.65
CA ALA A 111 -5.94 -1.61 12.23
C ALA A 111 -7.37 -1.76 11.70
N GLU A 112 -8.36 -1.11 12.37
CA GLU A 112 -9.73 -1.07 11.88
C GLU A 112 -9.86 -0.39 10.51
N VAL A 113 -9.19 0.75 10.30
CA VAL A 113 -9.20 1.46 9.01
C VAL A 113 -8.62 0.59 7.91
N ILE A 114 -7.48 -0.07 8.17
CA ILE A 114 -6.84 -0.98 7.21
C ILE A 114 -7.78 -2.14 6.90
N LYS A 115 -8.31 -2.80 7.92
CA LYS A 115 -9.20 -3.95 7.77
C LYS A 115 -10.45 -3.59 6.99
N ASP A 116 -11.14 -2.50 7.36
CA ASP A 116 -12.34 -2.01 6.67
C ASP A 116 -12.08 -1.80 5.18
N TYR A 117 -10.91 -1.23 4.83
CA TYR A 117 -10.54 -1.00 3.44
C TYR A 117 -10.24 -2.30 2.69
N ILE A 118 -9.34 -3.15 3.20
CA ILE A 118 -8.89 -4.37 2.47
C ILE A 118 -9.97 -5.42 2.32
N THR A 119 -10.94 -5.47 3.24
CA THR A 119 -12.07 -6.42 3.18
C THR A 119 -13.31 -5.84 2.53
N GLY A 120 -13.44 -4.52 2.48
CA GLY A 120 -14.65 -3.83 1.99
C GLY A 120 -14.50 -3.19 0.61
N SER A 121 -13.28 -3.01 0.07
CA SER A 121 -13.13 -2.45 -1.27
C SER A 121 -13.29 -3.51 -2.35
N GLU A 122 -14.39 -3.43 -3.10
CA GLU A 122 -14.67 -4.29 -4.25
C GLU A 122 -13.78 -3.95 -5.47
N ASP A 123 -13.17 -2.77 -5.48
CA ASP A 123 -12.34 -2.27 -6.57
C ASP A 123 -10.84 -2.55 -6.35
N LEU A 124 -10.46 -3.15 -5.19
CA LEU A 124 -9.07 -3.48 -4.86
C LEU A 124 -8.50 -4.54 -5.81
N ALA A 125 -7.69 -4.10 -6.77
CA ALA A 125 -7.04 -4.99 -7.74
C ALA A 125 -5.77 -5.64 -7.17
N CYS A 126 -4.97 -4.90 -6.39
CA CYS A 126 -3.77 -5.44 -5.74
C CYS A 126 -3.34 -4.56 -4.56
N LEU A 127 -2.93 -5.21 -3.46
CA LEU A 127 -2.31 -4.58 -2.30
C LEU A 127 -0.79 -4.77 -2.35
N PHE A 128 -0.02 -3.71 -2.54
CA PHE A 128 1.44 -3.74 -2.48
C PHE A 128 1.91 -3.59 -1.04
N VAL A 129 2.51 -4.65 -0.49
CA VAL A 129 3.07 -4.67 0.87
C VAL A 129 4.56 -4.34 0.78
N LEU A 130 4.94 -3.18 1.32
CA LEU A 130 6.33 -2.72 1.31
C LEU A 130 7.08 -3.24 2.54
N ILE A 131 8.25 -3.85 2.29
CA ILE A 131 9.15 -4.37 3.31
C ILE A 131 10.54 -3.75 3.13
N ASP A 132 11.12 -3.28 4.23
CA ASP A 132 12.48 -2.73 4.27
C ASP A 132 13.51 -3.86 4.20
N SER A 133 14.21 -3.99 3.07
CA SER A 133 15.16 -5.08 2.83
C SER A 133 16.41 -5.06 3.72
N ARG A 134 16.65 -3.98 4.47
CA ARG A 134 17.81 -3.85 5.36
C ARG A 134 17.68 -4.65 6.66
N HIS A 135 16.50 -5.18 6.92
CA HIS A 135 16.16 -5.92 8.14
C HIS A 135 15.51 -7.25 7.80
N ASP A 136 15.61 -8.20 8.69
CA ASP A 136 14.83 -9.43 8.60
C ASP A 136 13.33 -9.11 8.64
N ILE A 137 12.54 -9.93 7.96
CA ILE A 137 11.08 -9.81 7.97
C ILE A 137 10.60 -10.10 9.40
N GLY A 138 10.02 -9.10 10.03
CA GLY A 138 9.53 -9.21 11.41
C GLY A 138 8.23 -10.01 11.51
N HIS A 139 7.94 -10.55 12.70
CA HIS A 139 6.70 -11.29 12.97
C HIS A 139 5.45 -10.51 12.56
N ILE A 140 5.40 -9.20 12.82
CA ILE A 140 4.27 -8.34 12.43
C ILE A 140 4.04 -8.35 10.91
N ASP A 141 5.11 -8.39 10.11
CA ASP A 141 5.01 -8.43 8.65
C ASP A 141 4.52 -9.82 8.19
N ILE A 142 5.04 -10.87 8.82
CA ILE A 142 4.63 -12.26 8.53
C ILE A 142 3.16 -12.47 8.87
N ASP A 143 2.72 -12.04 10.06
CA ASP A 143 1.34 -12.16 10.52
C ASP A 143 0.39 -11.44 9.58
N PHE A 144 0.74 -10.20 9.20
CA PHE A 144 -0.06 -9.41 8.27
C PHE A 144 -0.18 -10.07 6.88
N ILE A 145 0.93 -10.56 6.32
CA ILE A 145 0.94 -11.25 5.02
C ILE A 145 0.13 -12.55 5.08
N SER A 146 0.22 -13.29 6.19
CA SER A 146 -0.56 -14.51 6.41
C SER A 146 -2.06 -14.21 6.45
N GLU A 147 -2.46 -13.15 7.16
CA GLU A 147 -3.86 -12.69 7.22
C GLU A 147 -4.41 -12.32 5.84
N LEU A 148 -3.60 -11.63 5.00
CA LEU A 148 -4.00 -11.33 3.62
C LEU A 148 -4.24 -12.60 2.81
N GLY A 149 -3.37 -13.61 2.95
CA GLY A 149 -3.50 -14.90 2.29
C GLY A 149 -4.74 -15.67 2.73
N GLU A 150 -5.03 -15.69 4.03
CA GLU A 150 -6.22 -16.35 4.62
C GLU A 150 -7.52 -15.71 4.13
N HIS A 151 -7.55 -14.40 3.95
CA HIS A 151 -8.72 -13.67 3.46
C HIS A 151 -8.81 -13.61 1.93
N GLY A 152 -7.86 -14.21 1.20
CA GLY A 152 -7.85 -14.21 -0.27
C GLY A 152 -7.64 -12.83 -0.87
N ILE A 153 -7.03 -11.90 -0.14
CA ILE A 153 -6.75 -10.55 -0.64
C ILE A 153 -5.61 -10.63 -1.68
N PRO A 154 -5.78 -10.06 -2.88
CA PRO A 154 -4.70 -10.04 -3.87
C PRO A 154 -3.58 -9.09 -3.42
N PHE A 155 -2.35 -9.61 -3.25
CA PHE A 155 -1.21 -8.80 -2.84
C PHE A 155 0.08 -9.17 -3.54
N ALA A 156 1.03 -8.21 -3.54
CA ALA A 156 2.41 -8.41 -3.94
C ALA A 156 3.36 -7.76 -2.93
N ILE A 157 4.55 -8.32 -2.76
CA ILE A 157 5.57 -7.79 -1.85
C ILE A 157 6.56 -6.95 -2.64
N ILE A 158 6.85 -5.73 -2.15
CA ILE A 158 7.86 -4.84 -2.69
C ILE A 158 8.97 -4.67 -1.65
N MET A 159 10.17 -5.14 -1.98
CA MET A 159 11.36 -4.91 -1.16
C MET A 159 11.91 -3.51 -1.44
N THR A 160 11.99 -2.68 -0.41
CA THR A 160 12.50 -1.30 -0.52
C THR A 160 13.93 -1.20 0.03
N LYS A 161 14.65 -0.13 -0.34
CA LYS A 161 16.01 0.21 0.14
C LYS A 161 17.06 -0.88 -0.16
N THR A 162 16.88 -1.59 -1.24
CA THR A 162 17.80 -2.63 -1.70
C THR A 162 19.18 -2.08 -2.07
N ASP A 163 19.25 -0.81 -2.44
CA ASP A 163 20.47 -0.04 -2.70
C ASP A 163 21.36 0.17 -1.46
N LYS A 164 20.83 -0.06 -0.26
CA LYS A 164 21.51 0.13 1.03
C LYS A 164 21.94 -1.19 1.68
N GLN A 165 21.73 -2.29 1.01
CA GLN A 165 22.35 -3.57 1.40
C GLN A 165 23.81 -3.52 0.95
N GLY A 166 24.76 -3.71 1.91
CA GLY A 166 26.17 -3.87 1.57
C GLY A 166 26.39 -5.08 0.65
N PRO A 167 27.51 -5.12 -0.09
CA PRO A 167 27.85 -6.32 -0.83
C PRO A 167 27.99 -7.48 0.17
N ASN A 168 27.20 -8.55 -0.04
CA ASN A 168 27.41 -9.84 0.62
C ASN A 168 28.67 -10.48 0.07
#